data_11c1e1d0a75034b66133746f9c52bb14
#
_entry.id   11c1e1d0a75034b66133746f9c52bb14
#
_cell.length_a   1.000
_cell.length_b   1.000
_cell.length_c   1.000
_cell.angle_alpha   90.00
_cell.angle_beta   90.00
_cell.angle_gamma   90.00
#
_symmetry.space_group_name_H-M   'P 1'
#
loop_
_entity.id
_entity.type
_entity.pdbx_description
1 polymer ?
#
loop_
_entity_poly.entity_id
_entity_poly.type
_entity_poly.pdbx_seq_one_letter_code
_entity_poly.pdbx_strand_id
1 'polypeptide(L)'
;KDLYSEADFNKMKAEALFLRTFFYNELVVHYGDVPLMLTSAKMGDGYDKKIRTPRAEVVSQMLEDIDFAIKWLPNIAYTDGHAVQGSAVVLKCRILLNDQRYSDVAKLAGDYIHDPNNPFDLADDYAGIFFGKQENNPEIMFSIQFKAPDDFHALDQMVGSRMTIFPSFNLRASYEPNDPRIKMTMYEIGDPWPNNEKSGLFEEDGNKAEGLIPFTQLAFKKYVNPNVAVPKASTLSDQHIVKMRYADLLLMYAEAMFESGQGNDPLALKALNDVRQRPGVNMPVKPQLTREIIRNERRVELAYEGIRYYDIIRWDIAKDVIPTVQYDELSLIHISEPTRPISI
;
A
#
# COMPACT_ATOMS: atom_id res chain seq x y z
N LYS A 1 36.66 9.47 -9.90
CA LYS A 1 36.50 8.03 -10.21
C LYS A 1 37.12 7.13 -9.12
N ASP A 2 38.04 7.62 -8.33
CA ASP A 2 38.83 6.81 -7.40
C ASP A 2 38.39 6.87 -5.92
N LEU A 3 37.23 7.47 -5.65
CA LEU A 3 36.68 7.63 -4.28
C LEU A 3 35.82 6.45 -3.82
N TYR A 4 35.29 5.66 -4.76
CA TYR A 4 34.38 4.56 -4.47
C TYR A 4 34.77 3.32 -5.25
N SER A 5 34.54 2.14 -4.66
CA SER A 5 34.65 0.88 -5.41
C SER A 5 33.55 0.83 -6.49
N GLU A 6 33.78 0.01 -7.52
CA GLU A 6 32.76 -0.21 -8.55
C GLU A 6 31.43 -0.74 -7.95
N ALA A 7 31.53 -1.59 -6.94
CA ALA A 7 30.36 -2.13 -6.23
C ALA A 7 29.59 -1.03 -5.49
N ASP A 8 30.28 -0.16 -4.75
CA ASP A 8 29.66 0.95 -4.03
C ASP A 8 28.99 1.95 -5.00
N PHE A 9 29.69 2.26 -6.11
CA PHE A 9 29.14 3.13 -7.14
C PHE A 9 27.85 2.54 -7.75
N ASN A 10 27.87 1.24 -8.09
CA ASN A 10 26.72 0.58 -8.66
C ASN A 10 25.57 0.45 -7.65
N LYS A 11 25.86 0.25 -6.35
CA LYS A 11 24.84 0.28 -5.30
C LYS A 11 24.18 1.66 -5.22
N MET A 12 24.94 2.74 -5.11
CA MET A 12 24.39 4.11 -5.07
C MET A 12 23.57 4.43 -6.33
N LYS A 13 24.05 4.02 -7.50
CA LYS A 13 23.31 4.16 -8.76
C LYS A 13 22.01 3.36 -8.73
N ALA A 14 22.03 2.14 -8.21
CA ALA A 14 20.84 1.28 -8.10
C ALA A 14 19.77 1.90 -7.20
N GLU A 15 20.15 2.50 -6.08
CA GLU A 15 19.23 3.24 -5.20
C GLU A 15 18.60 4.43 -5.92
N ALA A 16 19.39 5.22 -6.64
CA ALA A 16 18.88 6.35 -7.42
C ALA A 16 17.93 5.91 -8.54
N LEU A 17 18.23 4.81 -9.24
CA LEU A 17 17.38 4.24 -10.28
C LEU A 17 16.10 3.62 -9.72
N PHE A 18 16.17 2.97 -8.55
CA PHE A 18 14.99 2.51 -7.82
C PHE A 18 14.04 3.68 -7.50
N LEU A 19 14.57 4.76 -6.91
CA LEU A 19 13.75 5.95 -6.58
C LEU A 19 13.18 6.61 -7.85
N ARG A 20 13.97 6.72 -8.93
CA ARG A 20 13.45 7.22 -10.20
C ARG A 20 12.29 6.38 -10.71
N THR A 21 12.44 5.06 -10.72
CA THR A 21 11.39 4.13 -11.12
C THR A 21 10.17 4.24 -10.21
N PHE A 22 10.36 4.36 -8.89
CA PHE A 22 9.28 4.51 -7.93
C PHE A 22 8.42 5.76 -8.24
N PHE A 23 9.05 6.92 -8.47
CA PHE A 23 8.31 8.13 -8.80
C PHE A 23 7.68 8.08 -10.20
N TYR A 24 8.37 7.50 -11.19
CA TYR A 24 7.77 7.35 -12.52
C TYR A 24 6.60 6.37 -12.53
N ASN A 25 6.59 5.35 -11.69
CA ASN A 25 5.41 4.47 -11.54
C ASN A 25 4.19 5.25 -11.07
N GLU A 26 4.35 6.14 -10.06
CA GLU A 26 3.28 7.02 -9.61
C GLU A 26 2.78 7.93 -10.76
N LEU A 27 3.70 8.57 -11.48
CA LEU A 27 3.36 9.47 -12.57
C LEU A 27 2.63 8.74 -13.73
N VAL A 28 3.15 7.59 -14.16
CA VAL A 28 2.61 6.84 -15.30
C VAL A 28 1.22 6.30 -15.00
N VAL A 29 0.97 5.80 -13.81
CA VAL A 29 -0.35 5.26 -13.45
C VAL A 29 -1.40 6.35 -13.37
N HIS A 30 -1.05 7.54 -12.87
CA HIS A 30 -2.00 8.65 -12.72
C HIS A 30 -2.20 9.46 -14.00
N TYR A 31 -1.16 9.61 -14.83
CA TYR A 31 -1.17 10.56 -15.95
C TYR A 31 -0.91 9.95 -17.33
N GLY A 32 -0.58 8.66 -17.41
CA GLY A 32 -0.23 7.98 -18.65
C GLY A 32 1.10 8.48 -19.24
N ASP A 33 1.05 9.18 -20.36
CA ASP A 33 2.24 9.81 -20.96
C ASP A 33 2.76 10.93 -20.06
N VAL A 34 4.07 10.97 -19.81
CA VAL A 34 4.72 11.98 -18.97
C VAL A 34 6.09 12.36 -19.54
N PRO A 35 6.62 13.56 -19.25
CA PRO A 35 7.98 13.89 -19.68
C PRO A 35 9.02 12.95 -19.05
N LEU A 36 9.84 12.31 -19.86
CA LEU A 36 10.91 11.43 -19.38
C LEU A 36 12.20 12.24 -19.17
N MET A 37 12.64 12.35 -17.92
CA MET A 37 13.81 13.12 -17.49
C MET A 37 14.92 12.18 -17.05
N LEU A 38 15.91 11.95 -17.88
CA LEU A 38 17.03 11.02 -17.62
C LEU A 38 18.30 11.73 -17.12
N THR A 39 18.35 13.04 -17.21
CA THR A 39 19.46 13.87 -16.76
C THR A 39 18.99 14.95 -15.83
N SER A 40 19.87 15.37 -14.92
CA SER A 40 19.57 16.49 -14.03
C SER A 40 19.26 17.76 -14.81
N ALA A 41 18.31 18.47 -14.28
CA ALA A 41 17.86 19.78 -14.78
C ALA A 41 18.95 20.84 -14.65
N LYS A 42 19.15 21.64 -15.70
CA LYS A 42 20.05 22.81 -15.66
C LYS A 42 19.24 24.08 -15.84
N MET A 43 19.73 25.17 -15.27
CA MET A 43 19.11 26.48 -15.46
C MET A 43 19.12 26.81 -16.97
N GLY A 44 17.96 27.15 -17.53
CA GLY A 44 17.79 27.46 -18.95
C GLY A 44 17.42 26.29 -19.87
N ASP A 45 17.23 25.06 -19.33
CA ASP A 45 16.82 23.89 -20.14
C ASP A 45 15.42 24.01 -20.77
N GLY A 46 14.67 25.06 -20.47
CA GLY A 46 13.34 25.29 -21.07
C GLY A 46 12.34 24.20 -20.74
N TYR A 47 12.08 23.96 -19.44
CA TYR A 47 11.13 22.95 -18.96
C TYR A 47 9.73 23.10 -19.51
N ASP A 48 9.32 24.31 -19.83
CA ASP A 48 8.09 24.66 -20.50
C ASP A 48 7.94 24.02 -21.91
N LYS A 49 9.05 23.55 -22.47
CA LYS A 49 9.10 22.92 -23.80
C LYS A 49 9.18 21.39 -23.76
N LYS A 50 9.19 20.79 -22.56
CA LYS A 50 9.24 19.32 -22.45
C LYS A 50 7.90 18.73 -22.87
N ILE A 51 7.94 17.86 -23.86
CA ILE A 51 6.78 17.10 -24.35
C ILE A 51 6.59 15.83 -23.54
N ARG A 52 5.38 15.33 -23.52
CA ARG A 52 5.07 14.03 -22.90
C ARG A 52 5.66 12.91 -23.75
N THR A 53 6.38 12.01 -23.13
CA THR A 53 6.88 10.77 -23.71
C THR A 53 5.79 9.72 -23.64
N PRO A 54 5.54 8.92 -24.67
CA PRO A 54 4.55 7.85 -24.64
C PRO A 54 4.76 6.91 -23.45
N ARG A 55 3.67 6.53 -22.78
CA ARG A 55 3.69 5.64 -21.62
C ARG A 55 4.55 4.39 -21.83
N ALA A 56 4.45 3.75 -22.99
CA ALA A 56 5.20 2.53 -23.28
C ALA A 56 6.73 2.75 -23.24
N GLU A 57 7.22 3.89 -23.71
CA GLU A 57 8.65 4.23 -23.68
C GLU A 57 9.10 4.53 -22.23
N VAL A 58 8.26 5.22 -21.44
CA VAL A 58 8.55 5.48 -20.03
C VAL A 58 8.62 4.16 -19.25
N VAL A 59 7.67 3.26 -19.46
CA VAL A 59 7.66 1.93 -18.82
C VAL A 59 8.87 1.10 -19.25
N SER A 60 9.29 1.16 -20.51
CA SER A 60 10.52 0.48 -20.95
C SER A 60 11.74 0.97 -20.19
N GLN A 61 11.89 2.29 -20.02
CA GLN A 61 12.99 2.85 -19.22
C GLN A 61 12.88 2.46 -17.74
N MET A 62 11.68 2.45 -17.18
CA MET A 62 11.46 2.01 -15.79
C MET A 62 11.90 0.55 -15.60
N LEU A 63 11.63 -0.32 -16.57
CA LEU A 63 12.03 -1.73 -16.50
C LEU A 63 13.54 -1.89 -16.59
N GLU A 64 14.24 -1.11 -17.44
CA GLU A 64 15.71 -1.10 -17.50
C GLU A 64 16.31 -0.63 -16.17
N ASP A 65 15.79 0.46 -15.61
CA ASP A 65 16.26 1.01 -14.33
C ASP A 65 16.08 0.04 -13.17
N ILE A 66 14.90 -0.60 -13.09
CA ILE A 66 14.61 -1.51 -11.98
C ILE A 66 15.38 -2.83 -12.11
N ASP A 67 15.68 -3.28 -13.33
CA ASP A 67 16.54 -4.45 -13.55
C ASP A 67 17.96 -4.20 -13.08
N PHE A 68 18.49 -3.00 -13.31
CA PHE A 68 19.76 -2.59 -12.76
C PHE A 68 19.70 -2.56 -11.22
N ALA A 69 18.61 -2.04 -10.65
CA ALA A 69 18.42 -2.00 -9.20
C ALA A 69 18.37 -3.40 -8.59
N ILE A 70 17.61 -4.34 -9.16
CA ILE A 70 17.55 -5.73 -8.69
C ILE A 70 18.92 -6.39 -8.70
N LYS A 71 19.75 -6.07 -9.70
CA LYS A 71 21.09 -6.66 -9.84
C LYS A 71 22.06 -6.16 -8.77
N TRP A 72 21.97 -4.88 -8.36
CA TRP A 72 23.01 -4.23 -7.56
C TRP A 72 22.61 -3.87 -6.15
N LEU A 73 21.31 -3.88 -5.83
CA LEU A 73 20.85 -3.73 -4.45
C LEU A 73 21.13 -5.00 -3.66
N PRO A 74 21.47 -4.88 -2.36
CA PRO A 74 21.75 -6.03 -1.52
C PRO A 74 20.49 -6.85 -1.24
N ASN A 75 20.59 -8.18 -1.24
CA ASN A 75 19.52 -9.08 -0.79
C ASN A 75 19.61 -9.28 0.73
N ILE A 76 19.14 -8.31 1.47
CA ILE A 76 19.12 -8.28 2.94
C ILE A 76 17.76 -7.78 3.44
N ALA A 77 17.48 -7.96 4.73
CA ALA A 77 16.32 -7.36 5.39
C ALA A 77 16.37 -5.83 5.29
N TYR A 78 15.19 -5.22 5.23
CA TYR A 78 15.05 -3.76 5.22
C TYR A 78 15.15 -3.22 6.65
N THR A 79 16.17 -2.42 6.94
CA THR A 79 16.45 -1.98 8.33
C THR A 79 16.77 -0.49 8.49
N ASP A 80 17.28 0.17 7.44
CA ASP A 80 17.90 1.50 7.57
C ASP A 80 17.33 2.57 6.61
N GLY A 81 16.25 2.26 5.92
CA GLY A 81 15.61 3.18 4.97
C GLY A 81 16.19 3.13 3.55
N HIS A 82 17.33 2.48 3.33
CA HIS A 82 17.87 2.27 2.01
C HIS A 82 17.13 1.18 1.25
N ALA A 83 16.92 1.37 -0.05
CA ALA A 83 16.28 0.34 -0.87
C ALA A 83 17.14 -0.95 -0.90
N VAL A 84 16.45 -2.09 -0.86
CA VAL A 84 17.06 -3.42 -0.94
C VAL A 84 16.53 -4.17 -2.16
N GLN A 85 17.13 -5.31 -2.50
CA GLN A 85 16.72 -6.08 -3.68
C GLN A 85 15.20 -6.41 -3.66
N GLY A 86 14.67 -6.81 -2.50
CA GLY A 86 13.25 -7.10 -2.35
C GLY A 86 12.34 -5.91 -2.65
N SER A 87 12.74 -4.69 -2.28
CA SER A 87 12.02 -3.46 -2.64
C SER A 87 11.89 -3.31 -4.16
N ALA A 88 13.00 -3.55 -4.88
CA ALA A 88 13.04 -3.45 -6.34
C ALA A 88 12.21 -4.57 -7.01
N VAL A 89 12.21 -5.79 -6.46
CA VAL A 89 11.37 -6.90 -6.94
C VAL A 89 9.89 -6.54 -6.83
N VAL A 90 9.43 -6.06 -5.68
CA VAL A 90 8.02 -5.64 -5.48
C VAL A 90 7.63 -4.54 -6.46
N LEU A 91 8.48 -3.52 -6.62
CA LEU A 91 8.20 -2.42 -7.54
C LEU A 91 8.10 -2.92 -9.00
N LYS A 92 9.01 -3.79 -9.44
CA LYS A 92 8.94 -4.39 -10.76
C LYS A 92 7.68 -5.23 -10.94
N CYS A 93 7.29 -6.03 -9.95
CA CYS A 93 6.03 -6.78 -10.00
C CYS A 93 4.81 -5.86 -10.16
N ARG A 94 4.75 -4.73 -9.46
CA ARG A 94 3.67 -3.74 -9.62
C ARG A 94 3.63 -3.14 -11.03
N ILE A 95 4.79 -2.78 -11.60
CA ILE A 95 4.89 -2.25 -12.96
C ILE A 95 4.37 -3.28 -13.98
N LEU A 96 4.82 -4.53 -13.86
CA LEU A 96 4.41 -5.63 -14.74
C LEU A 96 2.92 -5.97 -14.60
N LEU A 97 2.36 -5.93 -13.38
CA LEU A 97 0.91 -6.11 -13.18
C LEU A 97 0.09 -5.01 -13.84
N ASN A 98 0.54 -3.76 -13.77
CA ASN A 98 -0.12 -2.63 -14.43
C ASN A 98 -0.14 -2.79 -15.98
N ASP A 99 0.79 -3.56 -16.53
CA ASP A 99 0.86 -3.91 -17.95
C ASP A 99 0.28 -5.31 -18.24
N GLN A 100 -0.38 -5.94 -17.26
CA GLN A 100 -0.99 -7.29 -17.37
C GLN A 100 0.01 -8.39 -17.81
N ARG A 101 1.28 -8.22 -17.51
CA ARG A 101 2.35 -9.17 -17.80
C ARG A 101 2.42 -10.25 -16.73
N TYR A 102 1.33 -10.97 -16.54
CA TYR A 102 1.14 -11.91 -15.43
C TYR A 102 2.19 -13.02 -15.40
N SER A 103 2.57 -13.59 -16.52
CA SER A 103 3.61 -14.64 -16.57
C SER A 103 4.97 -14.15 -16.10
N ASP A 104 5.32 -12.89 -16.40
CA ASP A 104 6.58 -12.29 -15.95
C ASP A 104 6.55 -12.04 -14.44
N VAL A 105 5.40 -11.60 -13.91
CA VAL A 105 5.21 -11.43 -12.45
C VAL A 105 5.29 -12.77 -11.73
N ALA A 106 4.57 -13.80 -12.24
CA ALA A 106 4.57 -15.13 -11.65
C ALA A 106 5.99 -15.70 -11.54
N LYS A 107 6.78 -15.54 -12.60
CA LYS A 107 8.18 -15.97 -12.60
C LYS A 107 9.02 -15.16 -11.60
N LEU A 108 9.00 -13.81 -11.70
CA LEU A 108 9.85 -12.94 -10.89
C LEU A 108 9.53 -13.07 -9.39
N ALA A 109 8.26 -13.00 -9.04
CA ALA A 109 7.82 -13.12 -7.65
C ALA A 109 8.06 -14.54 -7.11
N GLY A 110 7.75 -15.58 -7.91
CA GLY A 110 7.99 -16.96 -7.54
C GLY A 110 9.46 -17.26 -7.30
N ASP A 111 10.34 -16.84 -8.21
CA ASP A 111 11.80 -17.00 -8.07
C ASP A 111 12.29 -16.36 -6.76
N TYR A 112 11.78 -15.16 -6.42
CA TYR A 112 12.21 -14.45 -5.21
C TYR A 112 11.61 -15.03 -3.92
N ILE A 113 10.32 -15.36 -3.90
CA ILE A 113 9.62 -15.92 -2.74
C ILE A 113 10.22 -17.28 -2.33
N HIS A 114 10.60 -18.09 -3.32
CA HIS A 114 11.11 -19.45 -3.09
C HIS A 114 12.66 -19.50 -3.02
N ASP A 115 13.34 -18.36 -3.12
CA ASP A 115 14.80 -18.32 -2.89
C ASP A 115 15.09 -18.59 -1.40
N PRO A 116 15.91 -19.61 -1.07
CA PRO A 116 16.28 -19.88 0.32
C PRO A 116 17.02 -18.74 1.01
N ASN A 117 17.55 -17.77 0.26
CA ASN A 117 18.19 -16.58 0.78
C ASN A 117 17.25 -15.37 0.87
N ASN A 118 15.96 -15.54 0.62
CA ASN A 118 14.98 -14.47 0.79
C ASN A 118 14.94 -14.07 2.28
N PRO A 119 15.25 -12.79 2.61
CA PRO A 119 15.33 -12.35 4.01
C PRO A 119 13.97 -11.91 4.59
N PHE A 120 12.89 -11.99 3.83
CA PHE A 120 11.57 -11.49 4.21
C PHE A 120 10.61 -12.62 4.59
N ASP A 121 9.72 -12.32 5.52
CA ASP A 121 8.65 -13.20 5.95
C ASP A 121 7.42 -12.38 6.39
N LEU A 122 6.29 -13.03 6.61
CA LEU A 122 5.12 -12.40 7.20
C LEU A 122 5.36 -12.10 8.68
N ALA A 123 4.98 -10.90 9.11
CA ALA A 123 5.09 -10.53 10.51
C ALA A 123 4.02 -11.25 11.35
N ASP A 124 4.41 -11.73 12.53
CA ASP A 124 3.48 -12.33 13.51
C ASP A 124 2.48 -11.30 14.05
N ASP A 125 2.91 -10.05 14.18
CA ASP A 125 2.10 -8.93 14.66
C ASP A 125 1.69 -8.03 13.49
N TYR A 126 0.54 -8.31 12.90
CA TYR A 126 -0.01 -7.49 11.80
C TYR A 126 -0.18 -6.02 12.19
N ALA A 127 -0.64 -5.74 13.40
CA ALA A 127 -0.82 -4.37 13.85
C ALA A 127 0.53 -3.65 14.02
N GLY A 128 1.55 -4.35 14.48
CA GLY A 128 2.89 -3.80 14.66
C GLY A 128 3.57 -3.30 13.40
N ILE A 129 3.16 -3.79 12.21
CA ILE A 129 3.63 -3.25 10.92
C ILE A 129 3.31 -1.75 10.80
N PHE A 130 2.19 -1.32 11.39
CA PHE A 130 1.66 0.04 11.25
C PHE A 130 1.75 0.87 12.53
N PHE A 131 2.03 0.24 13.69
CA PHE A 131 1.93 0.84 15.03
C PHE A 131 3.22 0.69 15.84
N GLY A 132 4.29 1.35 15.43
CA GLY A 132 5.48 1.53 16.25
C GLY A 132 6.44 0.34 16.38
N LYS A 133 6.13 -0.82 15.82
CA LYS A 133 7.06 -1.97 15.71
C LYS A 133 7.61 -2.13 14.30
N GLN A 134 7.94 -1.01 13.68
CA GLN A 134 8.34 -0.99 12.28
C GLN A 134 9.83 -1.27 12.08
N GLU A 135 10.64 -0.99 13.09
CA GLU A 135 12.08 -1.27 13.04
C GLU A 135 12.34 -2.78 13.01
N ASN A 136 13.19 -3.21 12.10
CA ASN A 136 13.56 -4.62 11.88
C ASN A 136 12.36 -5.56 11.68
N ASN A 137 11.23 -5.04 11.16
CA ASN A 137 10.06 -5.86 10.87
C ASN A 137 10.33 -6.73 9.64
N PRO A 138 10.17 -8.07 9.71
CA PRO A 138 10.51 -8.98 8.63
C PRO A 138 9.65 -8.81 7.38
N GLU A 139 8.51 -8.18 7.50
CA GLU A 139 7.56 -8.01 6.40
C GLU A 139 7.77 -6.71 5.61
N ILE A 140 8.37 -5.69 6.23
CA ILE A 140 8.54 -4.39 5.57
C ILE A 140 9.69 -4.47 4.55
N MET A 141 9.37 -4.20 3.28
CA MET A 141 10.33 -4.21 2.19
C MET A 141 10.74 -2.81 1.73
N PHE A 142 9.90 -1.80 1.98
CA PHE A 142 10.23 -0.38 1.78
C PHE A 142 9.23 0.51 2.51
N SER A 143 9.71 1.56 3.17
CA SER A 143 8.89 2.58 3.83
C SER A 143 9.47 3.98 3.65
N ILE A 144 8.61 4.99 3.73
CA ILE A 144 9.02 6.37 3.89
C ILE A 144 9.20 6.59 5.38
N GLN A 145 10.43 6.94 5.78
CA GLN A 145 10.78 7.09 7.17
C GLN A 145 10.60 8.54 7.63
N PHE A 146 10.19 8.70 8.86
CA PHE A 146 9.98 9.98 9.53
C PHE A 146 10.66 9.99 10.89
N LYS A 147 11.01 11.19 11.38
CA LYS A 147 11.63 11.38 12.69
C LYS A 147 11.21 12.72 13.27
N ALA A 148 10.25 12.71 14.19
CA ALA A 148 9.83 13.92 14.89
C ALA A 148 10.99 14.48 15.75
N PRO A 149 11.08 15.79 15.98
CA PRO A 149 10.14 16.84 15.51
C PRO A 149 10.48 17.42 14.13
N ASP A 150 11.62 17.03 13.54
CA ASP A 150 12.15 17.70 12.34
C ASP A 150 11.49 17.19 11.05
N ASP A 151 11.11 15.91 11.03
CA ASP A 151 10.47 15.27 9.90
C ASP A 151 9.26 14.46 10.37
N PHE A 152 8.07 14.86 9.98
CA PHE A 152 6.80 14.28 10.45
C PHE A 152 5.71 14.39 9.40
N HIS A 153 4.61 13.67 9.64
CA HIS A 153 3.40 13.76 8.81
C HIS A 153 2.13 14.02 9.64
N ALA A 154 1.03 14.32 8.96
CA ALA A 154 -0.23 14.74 9.56
C ALA A 154 -1.34 13.68 9.45
N LEU A 155 -1.04 12.40 9.22
CA LEU A 155 -2.07 11.36 9.08
C LEU A 155 -2.94 11.22 10.34
N ASP A 156 -2.33 11.31 11.53
CA ASP A 156 -3.07 11.28 12.80
C ASP A 156 -4.10 12.40 12.89
N GLN A 157 -3.76 13.60 12.39
CA GLN A 157 -4.69 14.73 12.35
C GLN A 157 -5.84 14.48 11.37
N MET A 158 -5.55 13.88 10.21
CA MET A 158 -6.56 13.59 9.19
C MET A 158 -7.57 12.56 9.67
N VAL A 159 -7.12 11.59 10.46
CA VAL A 159 -7.98 10.54 11.03
C VAL A 159 -8.71 11.03 12.28
N GLY A 160 -7.98 11.59 13.25
CA GLY A 160 -8.52 11.89 14.59
C GLY A 160 -9.24 13.23 14.68
N SER A 161 -8.59 14.35 14.34
CA SER A 161 -9.17 15.67 14.58
C SER A 161 -9.93 16.26 13.39
N ARG A 162 -9.51 15.97 12.16
CA ARG A 162 -10.16 16.49 10.96
C ARG A 162 -11.11 15.53 10.30
N MET A 163 -10.91 14.21 10.51
CA MET A 163 -11.71 13.13 9.92
C MET A 163 -11.98 13.32 8.41
N THR A 164 -10.96 13.76 7.68
CA THR A 164 -11.04 14.02 6.24
C THR A 164 -10.88 12.75 5.41
N ILE A 165 -10.35 11.70 6.02
CA ILE A 165 -10.14 10.38 5.41
C ILE A 165 -10.76 9.33 6.33
N PHE A 166 -11.71 8.56 5.81
CA PHE A 166 -12.42 7.54 6.57
C PHE A 166 -12.78 6.32 5.70
N PRO A 167 -12.93 5.13 6.30
CA PRO A 167 -13.36 3.93 5.61
C PRO A 167 -14.78 4.05 5.05
N SER A 168 -15.02 3.44 3.89
CA SER A 168 -16.38 3.25 3.38
C SER A 168 -17.02 2.00 3.99
N PHE A 169 -18.37 1.99 4.07
CA PHE A 169 -19.13 0.80 4.44
C PHE A 169 -18.82 -0.40 3.53
N ASN A 170 -18.59 -0.13 2.25
CA ASN A 170 -18.23 -1.16 1.29
C ASN A 170 -16.86 -1.80 1.59
N LEU A 171 -15.89 -1.05 2.13
CA LEU A 171 -14.65 -1.66 2.63
C LEU A 171 -14.92 -2.52 3.87
N ARG A 172 -15.68 -2.00 4.84
CA ARG A 172 -16.06 -2.76 6.04
C ARG A 172 -16.75 -4.08 5.69
N ALA A 173 -17.70 -4.04 4.77
CA ALA A 173 -18.44 -5.21 4.29
C ALA A 173 -17.57 -6.22 3.51
N SER A 174 -16.37 -5.87 3.10
CA SER A 174 -15.46 -6.79 2.41
C SER A 174 -14.75 -7.76 3.35
N TYR A 175 -14.72 -7.45 4.65
CA TYR A 175 -14.15 -8.35 5.65
C TYR A 175 -15.09 -9.52 5.93
N GLU A 176 -14.53 -10.72 6.00
CA GLU A 176 -15.27 -11.92 6.38
C GLU A 176 -15.69 -11.84 7.87
N PRO A 177 -16.74 -12.56 8.27
CA PRO A 177 -17.11 -12.63 9.69
C PRO A 177 -15.93 -13.08 10.56
N ASN A 178 -15.70 -12.34 11.65
CA ASN A 178 -14.61 -12.57 12.61
C ASN A 178 -13.20 -12.35 12.07
N ASP A 179 -13.02 -11.66 10.95
CA ASP A 179 -11.69 -11.27 10.48
C ASP A 179 -11.09 -10.23 11.44
N PRO A 180 -10.03 -10.57 12.19
CA PRO A 180 -9.48 -9.66 13.20
C PRO A 180 -8.84 -8.42 12.59
N ARG A 181 -8.48 -8.46 11.29
CA ARG A 181 -7.85 -7.33 10.59
C ARG A 181 -8.77 -6.10 10.55
N ILE A 182 -10.11 -6.28 10.65
CA ILE A 182 -11.04 -5.15 10.73
C ILE A 182 -10.70 -4.24 11.92
N LYS A 183 -10.51 -4.82 13.11
CA LYS A 183 -10.16 -4.08 14.34
C LYS A 183 -8.75 -3.51 14.34
N MET A 184 -7.88 -4.02 13.47
CA MET A 184 -6.51 -3.51 13.28
C MET A 184 -6.45 -2.42 12.22
N THR A 185 -7.45 -2.35 11.33
CA THR A 185 -7.48 -1.41 10.20
C THR A 185 -8.35 -0.19 10.49
N MET A 186 -9.46 -0.35 11.23
CA MET A 186 -10.41 0.73 11.47
C MET A 186 -10.96 0.71 12.89
N TYR A 187 -11.39 1.89 13.33
CA TYR A 187 -12.21 2.09 14.51
C TYR A 187 -13.68 2.08 14.13
N GLU A 188 -14.49 1.47 14.98
CA GLU A 188 -15.96 1.51 14.94
C GLU A 188 -16.48 2.23 16.17
N ILE A 189 -17.77 2.58 16.20
CA ILE A 189 -18.42 3.17 17.38
C ILE A 189 -18.18 2.27 18.62
N GLY A 190 -17.77 2.86 19.72
CA GLY A 190 -17.48 2.16 20.96
C GLY A 190 -16.07 1.60 21.07
N ASP A 191 -15.27 1.60 20.00
CA ASP A 191 -13.88 1.17 20.08
C ASP A 191 -13.05 2.20 20.88
N PRO A 192 -12.27 1.75 21.89
CA PRO A 192 -11.43 2.65 22.65
C PRO A 192 -10.29 3.19 21.78
N TRP A 193 -9.95 4.47 21.99
CA TRP A 193 -8.72 5.00 21.41
C TRP A 193 -7.50 4.38 22.11
N PRO A 194 -6.42 4.02 21.38
CA PRO A 194 -5.20 3.55 22.02
C PRO A 194 -4.75 4.55 23.08
N ASN A 195 -4.32 4.13 24.23
CA ASN A 195 -3.94 4.96 25.39
C ASN A 195 -5.05 5.74 26.10
N ASN A 196 -6.29 5.63 25.70
CA ASN A 196 -7.39 6.21 26.45
C ASN A 196 -8.62 5.27 26.44
N GLU A 197 -8.60 4.26 27.30
CA GLU A 197 -9.67 3.27 27.43
C GLU A 197 -11.03 3.88 27.84
N LYS A 198 -11.02 5.13 28.33
CA LYS A 198 -12.22 5.82 28.79
C LYS A 198 -12.84 6.77 27.76
N SER A 199 -12.13 7.11 26.70
CA SER A 199 -12.67 7.90 25.61
C SER A 199 -12.62 7.09 24.32
N GLY A 200 -13.76 6.62 23.84
CA GLY A 200 -13.88 6.14 22.48
C GLY A 200 -13.65 7.28 21.50
N LEU A 201 -13.17 6.96 20.28
CA LEU A 201 -13.14 7.93 19.18
C LEU A 201 -14.56 8.43 18.86
N PHE A 202 -15.55 7.55 19.08
CA PHE A 202 -16.98 7.79 18.97
C PHE A 202 -17.65 7.31 20.25
N GLU A 203 -18.20 8.21 21.02
CA GLU A 203 -19.02 7.85 22.19
C GLU A 203 -20.44 7.50 21.73
N GLU A 204 -21.05 6.48 22.34
CA GLU A 204 -22.40 5.99 21.99
C GLU A 204 -23.49 7.06 22.15
N ASP A 205 -23.30 8.05 23.02
CA ASP A 205 -24.23 9.13 23.29
C ASP A 205 -24.07 10.36 22.36
N GLY A 206 -23.17 10.27 21.37
CA GLY A 206 -22.87 11.37 20.45
C GLY A 206 -22.10 12.54 21.05
N ASN A 207 -21.66 12.44 22.32
CA ASN A 207 -20.70 13.34 22.93
C ASN A 207 -19.29 12.95 22.54
N LYS A 208 -18.62 13.80 21.88
CA LYS A 208 -17.52 13.56 20.94
C LYS A 208 -16.20 13.75 21.54
N ALA A 209 -15.27 12.89 21.19
CA ALA A 209 -13.92 13.38 20.97
C ALA A 209 -13.96 14.60 20.03
N GLU A 210 -13.19 15.63 20.33
CA GLU A 210 -13.12 16.88 19.54
C GLU A 210 -12.87 16.56 18.05
N GLY A 211 -13.91 16.51 17.23
CA GLY A 211 -13.80 16.22 15.80
C GLY A 211 -15.15 16.08 15.10
N LEU A 212 -15.12 16.15 13.79
CA LEU A 212 -16.28 15.87 12.96
C LEU A 212 -16.45 14.35 12.89
N ILE A 213 -17.65 13.84 13.24
CA ILE A 213 -17.98 12.43 13.04
C ILE A 213 -18.05 12.20 11.52
N PRO A 214 -17.26 11.27 10.96
CA PRO A 214 -17.39 10.95 9.54
C PRO A 214 -18.76 10.36 9.25
N PHE A 215 -19.23 10.59 8.05
CA PHE A 215 -20.50 10.08 7.55
C PHE A 215 -20.68 8.57 7.81
N THR A 216 -19.62 7.79 7.67
CA THR A 216 -19.63 6.34 7.88
C THR A 216 -19.50 5.92 9.34
N GLN A 217 -19.25 6.84 10.26
CA GLN A 217 -18.94 6.53 11.67
C GLN A 217 -17.77 5.54 11.84
N LEU A 218 -16.88 5.49 10.85
CA LEU A 218 -15.66 4.68 10.82
C LEU A 218 -14.46 5.59 10.70
N ALA A 219 -13.35 5.24 11.34
CA ALA A 219 -12.08 5.92 11.15
C ALA A 219 -10.95 4.91 10.90
N PHE A 220 -9.94 5.29 10.11
CA PHE A 220 -8.78 4.44 9.93
C PHE A 220 -7.93 4.35 11.19
N LYS A 221 -7.32 3.20 11.41
CA LYS A 221 -6.46 2.90 12.53
C LYS A 221 -5.00 2.71 12.11
N LYS A 222 -4.77 2.17 10.92
CA LYS A 222 -3.41 2.04 10.36
C LYS A 222 -2.70 3.39 10.33
N TYR A 223 -1.42 3.41 10.67
CA TYR A 223 -0.54 4.59 10.74
C TYR A 223 -0.92 5.66 11.78
N VAL A 224 -1.88 5.39 12.64
CA VAL A 224 -2.16 6.26 13.78
C VAL A 224 -1.19 5.93 14.91
N ASN A 225 -0.55 6.97 15.47
CA ASN A 225 0.40 6.77 16.55
C ASN A 225 -0.31 6.31 17.84
N PRO A 226 -0.06 5.08 18.32
CA PRO A 226 -0.75 4.55 19.49
C PRO A 226 -0.33 5.25 20.82
N ASN A 227 0.74 6.02 20.80
CA ASN A 227 1.25 6.75 21.97
C ASN A 227 0.62 8.14 22.12
N VAL A 228 -0.20 8.56 21.16
CA VAL A 228 -0.91 9.84 21.22
C VAL A 228 -2.31 9.58 21.73
N ALA A 229 -2.75 10.33 22.73
CA ALA A 229 -4.12 10.36 23.18
C ALA A 229 -5.07 10.74 22.05
N VAL A 230 -6.07 11.35 21.94
CA VAL A 230 -6.81 11.78 20.75
C VAL A 230 -5.95 12.73 19.91
N PRO A 231 -5.67 12.44 18.62
CA PRO A 231 -4.88 13.33 17.78
C PRO A 231 -5.51 14.71 17.65
N LYS A 232 -4.68 15.73 17.83
CA LYS A 232 -5.05 17.15 17.68
C LYS A 232 -4.44 17.73 16.40
N ALA A 233 -4.85 18.93 16.04
CA ALA A 233 -4.29 19.66 14.91
C ALA A 233 -2.76 19.92 15.00
N SER A 234 -2.19 19.79 16.18
CA SER A 234 -0.75 19.92 16.45
C SER A 234 -0.03 18.58 16.65
N THR A 235 -0.71 17.45 16.45
CA THR A 235 -0.09 16.13 16.59
C THR A 235 0.91 15.90 15.47
N LEU A 236 2.17 15.62 15.83
CA LEU A 236 3.25 15.26 14.93
C LEU A 236 3.42 13.75 14.98
N SER A 237 3.33 13.09 13.84
CA SER A 237 3.53 11.65 13.74
C SER A 237 4.83 11.34 13.02
N ASP A 238 5.64 10.46 13.60
CA ASP A 238 6.85 9.90 13.03
C ASP A 238 6.72 8.41 12.68
N GLN A 239 5.48 7.90 12.64
CA GLN A 239 5.24 6.56 12.14
C GLN A 239 5.65 6.43 10.68
N HIS A 240 6.44 5.42 10.36
CA HIS A 240 6.88 5.19 8.98
C HIS A 240 5.71 4.78 8.11
N ILE A 241 5.64 5.32 6.90
CA ILE A 241 4.60 4.94 5.93
C ILE A 241 5.11 3.77 5.10
N VAL A 242 4.65 2.57 5.40
CA VAL A 242 4.99 1.35 4.67
C VAL A 242 4.44 1.44 3.24
N LYS A 243 5.31 1.32 2.26
CA LYS A 243 4.97 1.39 0.83
C LYS A 243 5.01 0.02 0.16
N MET A 244 5.86 -0.88 0.65
CA MET A 244 6.02 -2.22 0.09
C MET A 244 6.23 -3.21 1.23
N ARG A 245 5.51 -4.33 1.19
CA ARG A 245 5.64 -5.40 2.18
C ARG A 245 5.43 -6.79 1.56
N TYR A 246 5.93 -7.80 2.25
CA TYR A 246 6.00 -9.16 1.75
C TYR A 246 4.62 -9.76 1.43
N ALA A 247 3.59 -9.44 2.22
CA ALA A 247 2.22 -9.89 1.92
C ALA A 247 1.71 -9.38 0.56
N ASP A 248 2.06 -8.16 0.14
CA ASP A 248 1.70 -7.68 -1.20
C ASP A 248 2.39 -8.51 -2.29
N LEU A 249 3.68 -8.87 -2.10
CA LEU A 249 4.39 -9.75 -3.04
C LEU A 249 3.74 -11.12 -3.14
N LEU A 250 3.36 -11.74 -2.02
CA LEU A 250 2.65 -13.03 -1.99
C LEU A 250 1.31 -12.96 -2.74
N LEU A 251 0.54 -11.89 -2.51
CA LEU A 251 -0.75 -11.70 -3.18
C LEU A 251 -0.61 -11.34 -4.67
N MET A 252 0.45 -10.62 -5.06
CA MET A 252 0.78 -10.39 -6.48
C MET A 252 1.17 -11.71 -7.18
N TYR A 253 1.92 -12.57 -6.50
CA TYR A 253 2.27 -13.89 -7.01
C TYR A 253 1.02 -14.75 -7.22
N ALA A 254 0.16 -14.86 -6.20
CA ALA A 254 -1.09 -15.63 -6.30
C ALA A 254 -1.99 -15.14 -7.44
N GLU A 255 -2.12 -13.83 -7.61
CA GLU A 255 -2.87 -13.23 -8.70
C GLU A 255 -2.25 -13.55 -10.06
N ALA A 256 -0.95 -13.35 -10.20
CA ALA A 256 -0.24 -13.57 -11.45
C ALA A 256 -0.29 -15.04 -11.91
N MET A 257 -0.14 -15.97 -10.98
CA MET A 257 -0.30 -17.41 -11.25
C MET A 257 -1.73 -17.72 -11.71
N PHE A 258 -2.73 -17.16 -11.05
CA PHE A 258 -4.14 -17.36 -11.46
C PHE A 258 -4.42 -16.79 -12.85
N GLU A 259 -4.05 -15.54 -13.11
CA GLU A 259 -4.35 -14.87 -14.37
C GLU A 259 -3.51 -15.40 -15.55
N SER A 260 -2.36 -16.02 -15.30
CA SER A 260 -1.55 -16.73 -16.31
C SER A 260 -2.01 -18.18 -16.56
N GLY A 261 -3.12 -18.60 -15.95
CA GLY A 261 -3.66 -19.95 -16.13
C GLY A 261 -3.01 -21.03 -15.25
N GLN A 262 -2.18 -20.65 -14.30
CA GLN A 262 -1.47 -21.53 -13.35
C GLN A 262 -2.10 -21.52 -11.94
N GLY A 263 -3.36 -21.08 -11.82
CA GLY A 263 -4.05 -20.95 -10.53
C GLY A 263 -4.28 -22.25 -9.74
N ASN A 264 -4.06 -23.40 -10.37
CA ASN A 264 -4.10 -24.70 -9.69
C ASN A 264 -2.76 -25.11 -9.05
N ASP A 265 -1.70 -24.32 -9.20
CA ASP A 265 -0.43 -24.58 -8.56
C ASP A 265 -0.57 -24.45 -7.03
N PRO A 266 -0.17 -25.48 -6.25
CA PRO A 266 -0.27 -25.45 -4.80
C PRO A 266 0.50 -24.27 -4.15
N LEU A 267 1.59 -23.79 -4.75
CA LEU A 267 2.38 -22.69 -4.24
C LEU A 267 1.64 -21.36 -4.37
N ALA A 268 0.86 -21.18 -5.44
CA ALA A 268 0.03 -20.00 -5.64
C ALA A 268 -1.08 -19.92 -4.58
N LEU A 269 -1.76 -21.04 -4.32
CA LEU A 269 -2.78 -21.12 -3.28
C LEU A 269 -2.17 -20.97 -1.88
N LYS A 270 -0.99 -21.56 -1.66
CA LYS A 270 -0.24 -21.40 -0.42
C LYS A 270 0.08 -19.93 -0.13
N ALA A 271 0.57 -19.18 -1.11
CA ALA A 271 0.91 -17.77 -0.94
C ALA A 271 -0.28 -16.93 -0.43
N LEU A 272 -1.48 -17.15 -0.98
CA LEU A 272 -2.68 -16.48 -0.48
C LEU A 272 -3.05 -16.96 0.93
N ASN A 273 -2.97 -18.26 1.20
CA ASN A 273 -3.33 -18.82 2.49
C ASN A 273 -2.32 -18.47 3.59
N ASP A 274 -1.04 -18.32 3.28
CA ASP A 274 -0.03 -17.85 4.25
C ASP A 274 -0.41 -16.45 4.79
N VAL A 275 -0.83 -15.53 3.92
CA VAL A 275 -1.32 -14.21 4.34
C VAL A 275 -2.54 -14.34 5.27
N ARG A 276 -3.46 -15.24 4.98
CA ARG A 276 -4.66 -15.47 5.78
C ARG A 276 -4.38 -16.12 7.12
N GLN A 277 -3.43 -17.03 7.15
CA GLN A 277 -3.13 -17.87 8.32
C GLN A 277 -2.00 -17.33 9.19
N ARG A 278 -1.43 -16.15 8.88
CA ARG A 278 -0.39 -15.58 9.75
C ARG A 278 -0.86 -15.51 11.22
N PRO A 279 0.05 -15.59 12.19
CA PRO A 279 -0.28 -15.40 13.60
C PRO A 279 -1.06 -14.10 13.83
N GLY A 280 -2.06 -14.15 14.72
CA GLY A 280 -2.93 -13.00 15.01
C GLY A 280 -4.03 -12.72 14.00
N VAL A 281 -3.95 -13.27 12.78
CA VAL A 281 -5.03 -13.19 11.76
C VAL A 281 -5.84 -14.49 11.75
N ASN A 282 -5.20 -15.63 11.55
CA ASN A 282 -5.78 -16.99 11.67
C ASN A 282 -7.11 -17.19 10.93
N MET A 283 -7.26 -16.59 9.75
CA MET A 283 -8.47 -16.78 8.94
C MET A 283 -8.47 -18.16 8.27
N PRO A 284 -9.64 -18.77 8.06
CA PRO A 284 -9.74 -20.08 7.40
C PRO A 284 -9.09 -20.06 6.02
N VAL A 285 -8.41 -21.17 5.68
CA VAL A 285 -7.83 -21.38 4.35
C VAL A 285 -8.91 -21.36 3.27
N LYS A 286 -8.55 -20.82 2.12
CA LYS A 286 -9.36 -20.98 0.91
C LYS A 286 -8.98 -22.28 0.22
N PRO A 287 -9.95 -23.04 -0.31
CA PRO A 287 -9.68 -24.34 -0.95
C PRO A 287 -9.11 -24.19 -2.37
N GLN A 288 -9.28 -23.05 -2.99
CA GLN A 288 -8.83 -22.74 -4.35
C GLN A 288 -8.67 -21.25 -4.58
N LEU A 289 -7.91 -20.87 -5.60
CA LEU A 289 -7.85 -19.49 -6.08
C LEU A 289 -9.04 -19.21 -7.01
N THR A 290 -9.67 -18.07 -6.80
CA THR A 290 -10.60 -17.44 -7.76
C THR A 290 -10.26 -15.96 -7.83
N ARG A 291 -10.62 -15.32 -8.94
CA ARG A 291 -10.41 -13.87 -9.10
C ARG A 291 -11.06 -13.08 -7.97
N GLU A 292 -12.25 -13.47 -7.54
CA GLU A 292 -12.96 -12.82 -6.43
C GLU A 292 -12.21 -12.98 -5.11
N ILE A 293 -11.78 -14.20 -4.76
CA ILE A 293 -11.03 -14.47 -3.53
C ILE A 293 -9.73 -13.65 -3.50
N ILE A 294 -8.96 -13.65 -4.59
CA ILE A 294 -7.70 -12.90 -4.68
C ILE A 294 -7.95 -11.40 -4.52
N ARG A 295 -8.91 -10.86 -5.28
CA ARG A 295 -9.23 -9.42 -5.24
C ARG A 295 -9.76 -8.98 -3.89
N ASN A 296 -10.56 -9.81 -3.22
CA ASN A 296 -11.04 -9.51 -1.88
C ASN A 296 -9.92 -9.59 -0.85
N GLU A 297 -9.07 -10.61 -0.90
CA GLU A 297 -7.92 -10.73 0.01
C GLU A 297 -6.98 -9.54 -0.12
N ARG A 298 -6.62 -9.13 -1.34
CA ARG A 298 -5.86 -7.89 -1.57
C ARG A 298 -6.54 -6.66 -0.98
N ARG A 299 -7.85 -6.56 -1.11
CA ARG A 299 -8.62 -5.42 -0.62
C ARG A 299 -8.58 -5.29 0.90
N VAL A 300 -8.80 -6.38 1.64
CA VAL A 300 -8.85 -6.36 3.10
C VAL A 300 -7.45 -6.30 3.71
N GLU A 301 -6.51 -7.02 3.13
CA GLU A 301 -5.12 -7.07 3.60
C GLU A 301 -4.40 -5.74 3.41
N LEU A 302 -4.52 -5.12 2.24
CA LEU A 302 -3.81 -3.91 1.84
C LEU A 302 -4.66 -2.63 2.00
N ALA A 303 -5.74 -2.70 2.78
CA ALA A 303 -6.58 -1.54 3.04
C ALA A 303 -5.78 -0.39 3.65
N TYR A 304 -5.99 0.83 3.16
CA TYR A 304 -5.33 2.07 3.60
C TYR A 304 -3.81 2.14 3.34
N GLU A 305 -3.29 1.32 2.41
CA GLU A 305 -1.86 1.33 2.03
C GLU A 305 -1.59 1.98 0.67
N GLY A 306 -2.62 2.63 0.09
CA GLY A 306 -2.51 3.31 -1.21
C GLY A 306 -2.56 2.37 -2.42
N ILE A 307 -2.87 1.07 -2.23
CA ILE A 307 -2.83 0.06 -3.30
C ILE A 307 -4.14 0.00 -4.10
N ARG A 308 -5.28 0.30 -3.48
CA ARG A 308 -6.61 0.09 -4.07
C ARG A 308 -6.81 0.80 -5.40
N TYR A 309 -6.29 2.02 -5.56
CA TYR A 309 -6.39 2.78 -6.80
C TYR A 309 -5.77 2.03 -7.98
N TYR A 310 -4.54 1.53 -7.81
CA TYR A 310 -3.84 0.75 -8.82
C TYR A 310 -4.61 -0.53 -9.20
N ASP A 311 -5.13 -1.25 -8.20
CA ASP A 311 -5.92 -2.45 -8.41
C ASP A 311 -7.20 -2.16 -9.22
N ILE A 312 -7.93 -1.11 -8.88
CA ILE A 312 -9.15 -0.72 -9.59
C ILE A 312 -8.88 -0.37 -11.06
N ILE A 313 -7.82 0.39 -11.33
CA ILE A 313 -7.45 0.81 -12.69
C ILE A 313 -7.00 -0.39 -13.53
N ARG A 314 -6.06 -1.20 -13.02
CA ARG A 314 -5.54 -2.34 -13.79
C ARG A 314 -6.53 -3.47 -14.00
N TRP A 315 -7.53 -3.60 -13.11
CA TRP A 315 -8.62 -4.56 -13.28
C TRP A 315 -9.80 -4.02 -14.12
N ASP A 316 -9.76 -2.73 -14.49
CA ASP A 316 -10.83 -2.03 -15.25
C ASP A 316 -12.22 -2.18 -14.61
N ILE A 317 -12.27 -2.04 -13.27
CA ILE A 317 -13.50 -2.20 -12.49
C ILE A 317 -14.00 -0.90 -11.84
N ALA A 318 -13.45 0.24 -12.23
CA ALA A 318 -13.80 1.52 -11.61
C ALA A 318 -15.32 1.80 -11.66
N LYS A 319 -15.94 1.51 -12.79
CA LYS A 319 -17.39 1.71 -12.99
C LYS A 319 -18.26 0.84 -12.06
N ASP A 320 -17.75 -0.34 -11.68
CA ASP A 320 -18.50 -1.31 -10.89
C ASP A 320 -18.34 -1.09 -9.39
N VAL A 321 -17.17 -0.56 -8.97
CA VAL A 321 -16.81 -0.49 -7.55
C VAL A 321 -16.79 0.91 -6.96
N ILE A 322 -16.81 1.95 -7.81
CA ILE A 322 -16.97 3.34 -7.37
C ILE A 322 -18.44 3.72 -7.53
N PRO A 323 -19.24 3.61 -6.49
CA PRO A 323 -20.63 3.93 -6.59
C PRO A 323 -20.81 5.43 -6.82
N THR A 324 -21.76 5.77 -7.70
CA THR A 324 -22.18 7.17 -7.92
C THR A 324 -22.89 7.76 -6.72
N VAL A 325 -23.39 6.90 -5.82
CA VAL A 325 -24.08 7.28 -4.57
C VAL A 325 -23.52 6.45 -3.43
N GLN A 326 -23.08 7.11 -2.36
CA GLN A 326 -22.71 6.47 -1.09
C GLN A 326 -23.95 6.39 -0.21
N TYR A 327 -24.26 5.19 0.27
CA TYR A 327 -25.35 4.97 1.20
C TYR A 327 -24.81 4.86 2.62
N ASP A 328 -25.49 5.48 3.56
CA ASP A 328 -25.33 5.26 4.99
C ASP A 328 -26.34 4.17 5.43
N GLU A 329 -25.91 3.22 6.26
CA GLU A 329 -26.83 2.21 6.85
C GLU A 329 -27.96 2.85 7.65
N LEU A 330 -27.73 4.03 8.20
CA LEU A 330 -28.71 4.77 8.98
C LEU A 330 -29.61 5.67 8.12
N SER A 331 -29.25 5.98 6.88
CA SER A 331 -29.93 6.95 6.04
C SER A 331 -30.64 6.38 4.81
N LEU A 332 -31.07 5.13 4.84
CA LEU A 332 -32.01 4.57 3.85
C LEU A 332 -33.28 5.45 3.64
N ILE A 333 -33.46 6.45 4.50
CA ILE A 333 -34.66 7.34 4.51
C ILE A 333 -34.41 8.65 3.74
N HIS A 334 -33.17 9.02 3.40
CA HIS A 334 -32.81 10.34 2.84
C HIS A 334 -32.28 10.35 1.40
N ILE A 335 -32.59 9.33 0.59
CA ILE A 335 -32.24 9.34 -0.82
C ILE A 335 -33.44 9.83 -1.63
N SER A 336 -33.71 11.11 -1.61
CA SER A 336 -34.77 11.68 -2.45
C SER A 336 -34.26 12.68 -3.49
N GLU A 337 -32.96 12.97 -3.58
CA GLU A 337 -32.45 13.83 -4.65
C GLU A 337 -31.09 13.33 -5.22
N PRO A 338 -30.97 13.24 -6.55
CA PRO A 338 -29.68 13.01 -7.20
C PRO A 338 -28.81 14.25 -6.96
N THR A 339 -27.81 14.12 -6.09
CA THR A 339 -26.77 15.13 -5.98
C THR A 339 -26.09 15.35 -7.33
N ARG A 340 -25.94 16.60 -7.72
CA ARG A 340 -25.30 17.01 -8.98
C ARG A 340 -23.94 16.30 -9.14
N PRO A 341 -23.57 15.89 -10.37
CA PRO A 341 -22.26 15.33 -10.61
C PRO A 341 -21.20 16.33 -10.15
N ILE A 342 -20.32 15.88 -9.26
CA ILE A 342 -19.10 16.63 -8.96
C ILE A 342 -18.27 16.52 -10.23
N SER A 343 -18.15 17.63 -10.94
CA SER A 343 -17.21 17.74 -12.06
C SER A 343 -15.80 17.56 -11.49
N ILE A 344 -15.11 16.57 -11.99
CA ILE A 344 -13.69 16.26 -11.73
C ILE A 344 -12.83 17.33 -12.39
#